data_fc540cc61dd5df3b1b9bbdb5a639380a
#
_entry.id   fc540cc61dd5df3b1b9bbdb5a639380a
#
_cell.length_a   1.000
_cell.length_b   1.000
_cell.length_c   1.000
_cell.angle_alpha   90.00
_cell.angle_beta   90.00
_cell.angle_gamma   90.00
#
_symmetry.space_group_name_H-M   'P 1'
#
loop_
_entity.id
_entity.type
_entity.pdbx_description
1 polymer ?
#
loop_
_entity_poly.entity_id
_entity_poly.type
_entity_poly.pdbx_seq_one_letter_code
_entity_poly.pdbx_strand_id
1 'polypeptide(L)'
;MQEHPGCKITILEIPVYSIVNWNQSHRHKDPSTFSDQDKQLQEQIYQLNGDIRRINKDLKVYSPQFSTDLQCHRKVKKEKHPENRNYYNFSLYSDGIHPGYELSKYWLRKISDQMRRDC
;
A
#
# COMPACT_ATOMS: atom_id res chain seq x y z
N MET A 1 3.38 -1.00 -27.18
CA MET A 1 2.19 -0.18 -27.25
C MET A 1 2.43 1.03 -28.13
N GLN A 2 2.40 0.76 -29.41
CA GLN A 2 2.67 1.78 -30.43
C GLN A 2 1.40 2.54 -30.86
N GLU A 3 0.22 2.06 -30.44
CA GLU A 3 -1.07 2.66 -30.86
C GLU A 3 -1.40 3.98 -30.17
N HIS A 4 -0.74 4.25 -29.00
CA HIS A 4 -0.94 5.48 -28.22
C HIS A 4 0.41 6.09 -27.81
N PRO A 5 1.16 6.70 -28.73
CA PRO A 5 2.53 7.15 -28.48
C PRO A 5 2.62 8.28 -27.43
N GLY A 6 1.52 8.97 -27.14
CA GLY A 6 1.45 10.00 -26.11
C GLY A 6 1.16 9.47 -24.70
N CYS A 7 0.77 8.20 -24.57
CA CYS A 7 0.41 7.59 -23.28
C CYS A 7 1.55 6.71 -22.76
N LYS A 8 1.73 6.76 -21.45
CA LYS A 8 2.71 5.93 -20.73
C LYS A 8 2.00 4.86 -19.92
N ILE A 9 2.70 3.79 -19.61
CA ILE A 9 2.21 2.75 -18.73
C ILE A 9 2.83 2.95 -17.36
N THR A 10 1.99 2.95 -16.33
CA THR A 10 2.40 2.93 -14.93
C THR A 10 1.81 1.71 -14.27
N ILE A 11 2.65 0.93 -13.60
CA ILE A 11 2.20 -0.20 -12.79
C ILE A 11 1.92 0.32 -11.38
N LEU A 12 0.71 0.08 -10.87
CA LEU A 12 0.34 0.51 -9.54
C LEU A 12 0.94 -0.41 -8.47
N GLU A 13 1.42 0.19 -7.39
CA GLU A 13 1.87 -0.55 -6.23
C GLU A 13 0.69 -1.19 -5.51
N ILE A 14 0.98 -2.27 -4.78
CA ILE A 14 0.00 -2.98 -3.97
C ILE A 14 -0.05 -2.33 -2.59
N PRO A 15 -1.25 -1.89 -2.12
CA PRO A 15 -1.39 -1.44 -0.75
C PRO A 15 -1.16 -2.58 0.24
N VAL A 16 -0.63 -2.25 1.41
CA VAL A 16 -0.45 -3.22 2.49
C VAL A 16 -1.82 -3.66 3.02
N TYR A 17 -1.98 -4.95 3.26
CA TYR A 17 -3.18 -5.55 3.84
C TYR A 17 -2.89 -6.15 5.21
N SER A 18 -3.94 -6.39 5.98
CA SER A 18 -3.86 -7.09 7.25
C SER A 18 -4.82 -8.28 7.30
N ILE A 19 -4.24 -9.48 7.37
CA ILE A 19 -4.99 -10.73 7.57
C ILE A 19 -5.66 -10.72 8.94
N VAL A 20 -4.95 -10.24 9.97
CA VAL A 20 -5.49 -10.15 11.34
C VAL A 20 -6.72 -9.25 11.38
N ASN A 21 -6.64 -8.07 10.79
CA ASN A 21 -7.78 -7.14 10.78
C ASN A 21 -8.95 -7.65 9.92
N TRP A 22 -8.67 -8.31 8.82
CA TRP A 22 -9.70 -8.97 8.01
C TRP A 22 -10.44 -10.04 8.81
N ASN A 23 -9.69 -10.93 9.46
CA ASN A 23 -10.27 -11.99 10.28
C ASN A 23 -11.05 -11.44 11.48
N GLN A 24 -10.54 -10.39 12.10
CA GLN A 24 -11.22 -9.70 13.20
C GLN A 24 -12.55 -9.09 12.75
N SER A 25 -12.57 -8.43 11.60
CA SER A 25 -13.75 -7.87 10.98
C SER A 25 -14.80 -8.94 10.60
N HIS A 26 -14.34 -10.15 10.26
CA HIS A 26 -15.18 -11.30 9.92
C HIS A 26 -15.43 -12.25 11.10
N ARG A 27 -15.23 -11.77 12.32
CA ARG A 27 -15.51 -12.49 13.57
C ARG A 27 -14.79 -13.84 13.72
N HIS A 28 -13.57 -13.94 13.24
CA HIS A 28 -12.72 -15.09 13.48
C HIS A 28 -12.44 -15.23 14.98
N LYS A 29 -12.40 -16.45 15.50
CA LYS A 29 -12.22 -16.71 16.94
C LYS A 29 -10.88 -16.21 17.47
N ASP A 30 -9.81 -16.42 16.72
CA ASP A 30 -8.43 -16.09 17.10
C ASP A 30 -7.71 -15.33 15.99
N PRO A 31 -8.04 -14.05 15.71
CA PRO A 31 -7.38 -13.30 14.63
C PRO A 31 -5.88 -13.16 14.83
N SER A 32 -5.41 -13.06 16.08
CA SER A 32 -4.00 -12.89 16.43
C SER A 32 -3.11 -14.08 16.06
N THR A 33 -3.67 -15.27 15.84
CA THR A 33 -2.89 -16.45 15.39
C THR A 33 -2.27 -16.25 14.03
N PHE A 34 -2.76 -15.29 13.24
CA PHE A 34 -2.26 -14.95 11.92
C PHE A 34 -1.23 -13.80 11.92
N SER A 35 -0.72 -13.39 13.08
CA SER A 35 0.23 -12.28 13.20
C SER A 35 1.52 -12.51 12.41
N ASP A 36 2.04 -13.73 12.39
CA ASP A 36 3.25 -14.07 11.65
C ASP A 36 3.02 -14.02 10.13
N GLN A 37 1.86 -14.52 9.69
CA GLN A 37 1.46 -14.45 8.30
C GLN A 37 1.25 -12.99 7.86
N ASP A 38 0.70 -12.15 8.73
CA ASP A 38 0.57 -10.71 8.48
C ASP A 38 1.93 -10.04 8.25
N LYS A 39 2.89 -10.30 9.12
CA LYS A 39 4.25 -9.76 8.97
C LYS A 39 4.90 -10.24 7.67
N GLN A 40 4.77 -11.52 7.37
CA GLN A 40 5.31 -12.09 6.14
C GLN A 40 4.66 -11.47 4.90
N LEU A 41 3.34 -11.29 4.89
CA LEU A 41 2.62 -10.65 3.81
C LEU A 41 3.08 -9.20 3.61
N GLN A 42 3.22 -8.45 4.69
CA GLN A 42 3.69 -7.06 4.64
C GLN A 42 5.10 -6.96 4.04
N GLU A 43 5.99 -7.86 4.44
CA GLU A 43 7.34 -7.91 3.89
C GLU A 43 7.34 -8.25 2.39
N GLN A 44 6.54 -9.22 1.99
CA GLN A 44 6.39 -9.60 0.58
C GLN A 44 5.84 -8.45 -0.26
N ILE A 45 4.84 -7.73 0.23
CA ILE A 45 4.27 -6.56 -0.44
C ILE A 45 5.32 -5.45 -0.54
N TYR A 46 6.09 -5.21 0.51
CA TYR A 46 7.16 -4.22 0.51
C TYR A 46 8.20 -4.52 -0.57
N GLN A 47 8.65 -5.76 -0.67
CA GLN A 47 9.62 -6.20 -1.68
C GLN A 47 9.04 -6.08 -3.10
N LEU A 48 7.81 -6.53 -3.30
CA LEU A 48 7.13 -6.45 -4.59
C LEU A 48 6.95 -4.99 -5.04
N ASN A 49 6.57 -4.10 -4.14
CA ASN A 49 6.44 -2.69 -4.44
C ASN A 49 7.80 -2.05 -4.80
N GLY A 50 8.88 -2.51 -4.19
CA GLY A 50 10.23 -2.13 -4.58
C GLY A 50 10.55 -2.52 -6.03
N ASP A 51 10.15 -3.71 -6.45
CA ASP A 51 10.30 -4.16 -7.83
C ASP A 51 9.44 -3.34 -8.79
N ILE A 52 8.20 -3.06 -8.42
CA ILE A 52 7.29 -2.21 -9.21
C ILE A 52 7.89 -0.81 -9.41
N ARG A 53 8.46 -0.21 -8.37
CA ARG A 53 9.12 1.10 -8.49
C ARG A 53 10.30 1.08 -9.46
N ARG A 54 11.09 0.01 -9.45
CA ARG A 54 12.20 -0.17 -10.41
C ARG A 54 11.67 -0.25 -11.84
N ILE A 55 10.62 -1.02 -12.08
CA ILE A 55 9.99 -1.13 -13.41
C ILE A 55 9.46 0.23 -13.86
N ASN A 56 8.73 0.94 -13.00
CA ASN A 56 8.21 2.26 -13.32
C ASN A 56 9.34 3.27 -13.63
N LYS A 57 10.45 3.19 -12.91
CA LYS A 57 11.63 4.01 -13.18
C LYS A 57 12.19 3.73 -14.58
N ASP A 58 12.29 2.48 -14.97
CA ASP A 58 12.76 2.09 -16.31
C ASP A 58 11.78 2.53 -17.40
N LEU A 59 10.49 2.54 -17.10
CA LEU A 59 9.45 3.09 -17.98
C LEU A 59 9.38 4.62 -17.96
N LYS A 60 10.21 5.29 -17.15
CA LYS A 60 10.26 6.76 -16.97
C LYS A 60 8.92 7.35 -16.53
N VAL A 61 8.23 6.67 -15.64
CA VAL A 61 6.99 7.11 -15.02
C VAL A 61 7.13 7.24 -13.51
N TYR A 62 6.28 8.08 -12.91
CA TYR A 62 6.18 8.18 -11.47
C TYR A 62 5.47 6.95 -10.91
N SER A 63 5.87 6.51 -9.71
CA SER A 63 5.25 5.37 -9.02
C SER A 63 4.40 5.89 -7.85
N PRO A 64 3.05 5.95 -8.00
CA PRO A 64 2.20 6.36 -6.89
C PRO A 64 2.31 5.35 -5.73
N GLN A 65 2.47 5.87 -4.52
CA GLN A 65 2.64 5.06 -3.33
C GLN A 65 1.36 5.07 -2.49
N PHE A 66 0.70 3.93 -2.35
CA PHE A 66 -0.53 3.81 -1.58
C PHE A 66 -0.31 3.44 -0.12
N SER A 67 0.68 2.61 0.17
CA SER A 67 0.98 2.17 1.54
C SER A 67 1.43 3.32 2.45
N THR A 68 2.00 4.39 1.90
CA THR A 68 2.41 5.57 2.67
C THR A 68 1.25 6.27 3.36
N ASP A 69 0.05 6.21 2.77
CA ASP A 69 -1.16 6.81 3.36
C ASP A 69 -1.65 6.04 4.59
N LEU A 70 -1.20 4.80 4.74
CA LEU A 70 -1.50 3.95 5.89
C LEU A 70 -0.48 4.10 7.01
N GLN A 71 0.68 4.70 6.76
CA GLN A 71 1.73 4.83 7.75
C GLN A 71 1.29 5.75 8.88
N CYS A 72 1.46 5.28 10.11
CA CYS A 72 1.27 6.11 11.28
C CYS A 72 2.46 7.04 11.44
N HIS A 73 2.23 8.34 11.25
CA HIS A 73 3.18 9.39 11.57
C HIS A 73 3.23 9.66 13.10
N ARG A 74 3.45 8.62 13.89
CA ARG A 74 3.89 8.88 15.25
C ARG A 74 5.28 9.49 15.15
N LYS A 75 5.46 10.67 15.73
CA LYS A 75 6.79 11.16 16.12
C LYS A 75 7.34 10.19 17.15
N VAL A 76 7.81 9.05 16.69
CA VAL A 76 8.49 8.09 17.53
C VAL A 76 9.80 8.75 17.89
N LYS A 77 9.93 9.17 19.13
CA LYS A 77 11.23 9.49 19.72
C LYS A 77 12.12 8.32 19.37
N LYS A 78 13.16 8.58 18.60
CA LYS A 78 14.29 7.71 18.23
C LYS A 78 14.26 6.33 18.89
N GLU A 79 13.33 5.47 18.50
CA GLU A 79 13.37 4.09 18.93
C GLU A 79 14.32 3.33 18.03
N LYS A 80 15.28 2.67 18.68
CA LYS A 80 16.42 1.99 18.07
C LYS A 80 16.05 0.68 17.34
N HIS A 81 14.76 0.39 17.11
CA HIS A 81 14.32 -0.87 16.54
C HIS A 81 13.85 -0.71 15.09
N PRO A 82 14.53 -1.39 14.12
CA PRO A 82 14.11 -1.39 12.73
C PRO A 82 12.70 -1.97 12.50
N GLU A 83 12.18 -2.70 13.46
CA GLU A 83 10.84 -3.29 13.42
C GLU A 83 9.70 -2.24 13.39
N ASN A 84 9.96 -1.02 13.87
CA ASN A 84 8.95 0.06 13.92
C ASN A 84 8.80 0.85 12.63
N ARG A 85 9.56 0.53 11.58
CA ARG A 85 9.50 1.24 10.29
C ARG A 85 8.20 0.97 9.52
N ASN A 86 7.48 -0.09 9.86
CA ASN A 86 6.33 -0.59 9.12
C ASN A 86 5.07 -0.64 9.98
N TYR A 87 4.84 0.38 10.80
CA TYR A 87 3.59 0.48 11.52
C TYR A 87 2.53 1.15 10.63
N TYR A 88 1.46 0.41 10.34
CA TYR A 88 0.38 0.87 9.48
C TYR A 88 -0.91 1.02 10.27
N ASN A 89 -1.67 2.06 9.95
CA ASN A 89 -3.00 2.28 10.53
C ASN A 89 -4.06 1.57 9.68
N PHE A 90 -4.30 0.31 9.95
CA PHE A 90 -5.31 -0.47 9.24
C PHE A 90 -6.76 -0.08 9.56
N SER A 91 -6.98 0.82 10.52
CA SER A 91 -8.32 1.36 10.79
C SER A 91 -8.84 2.25 9.65
N LEU A 92 -7.98 2.68 8.74
CA LEU A 92 -8.36 3.38 7.51
C LEU A 92 -9.04 2.47 6.48
N TYR A 93 -8.85 1.15 6.62
CA TYR A 93 -9.67 0.17 5.91
C TYR A 93 -10.99 -0.07 6.63
N SER A 94 -12.03 -0.40 5.88
CA SER A 94 -13.31 -0.79 6.46
C SER A 94 -13.25 -2.19 7.11
N ASP A 95 -12.40 -3.08 6.61
CA ASP A 95 -12.31 -4.49 7.04
C ASP A 95 -10.88 -5.06 7.02
N GLY A 96 -9.86 -4.23 6.93
CA GLY A 96 -8.45 -4.63 6.82
C GLY A 96 -7.94 -4.80 5.38
N ILE A 97 -8.82 -4.77 4.39
CA ILE A 97 -8.48 -4.92 2.96
C ILE A 97 -9.09 -3.80 2.12
N HIS A 98 -10.36 -3.47 2.33
CA HIS A 98 -11.07 -2.47 1.54
C HIS A 98 -10.86 -1.08 2.13
N PRO A 99 -10.41 -0.11 1.32
CA PRO A 99 -10.19 1.26 1.80
C PRO A 99 -11.52 1.87 2.28
N GLY A 100 -11.47 2.54 3.42
CA GLY A 100 -12.57 3.36 3.89
C GLY A 100 -12.76 4.61 3.02
N TYR A 101 -13.77 5.41 3.33
CA TYR A 101 -14.16 6.56 2.52
C TYR A 101 -13.01 7.56 2.29
N GLU A 102 -12.32 7.97 3.35
CA GLU A 102 -11.23 8.95 3.25
C GLU A 102 -10.04 8.40 2.46
N LEU A 103 -9.64 7.17 2.74
CA LEU A 103 -8.54 6.52 2.03
C LEU A 103 -8.85 6.34 0.54
N SER A 104 -10.09 5.97 0.22
CA SER A 104 -10.55 5.84 -1.17
C SER A 104 -10.44 7.16 -1.93
N LYS A 105 -10.78 8.28 -1.29
CA LYS A 105 -10.65 9.62 -1.90
C LYS A 105 -9.20 9.95 -2.23
N TYR A 106 -8.29 9.70 -1.30
CA TYR A 106 -6.84 9.94 -1.52
C TYR A 106 -6.29 9.08 -2.65
N TRP A 107 -6.63 7.82 -2.67
CA TRP A 107 -6.14 6.89 -3.70
C TRP A 107 -6.70 7.19 -5.07
N LEU A 108 -7.97 7.52 -5.18
CA LEU A 108 -8.58 7.94 -6.45
C LEU A 108 -7.93 9.22 -6.98
N ARG A 109 -7.58 10.16 -6.11
CA ARG A 109 -6.85 11.36 -6.51
C ARG A 109 -5.45 11.02 -7.05
N LYS A 110 -4.72 10.15 -6.36
CA LYS A 110 -3.39 9.70 -6.82
C LYS A 110 -3.46 9.02 -8.19
N ILE A 111 -4.45 8.15 -8.39
CA ILE A 111 -4.67 7.46 -9.67
C ILE A 111 -5.02 8.49 -10.76
N SER A 112 -5.93 9.40 -10.48
CA SER A 112 -6.33 10.46 -11.42
C SER A 112 -5.16 11.35 -11.82
N ASP A 113 -4.35 11.77 -10.85
CA ASP A 113 -3.16 12.58 -11.11
C ASP A 113 -2.13 11.83 -11.96
N GLN A 114 -1.96 10.52 -11.70
CA GLN A 114 -1.07 9.68 -12.50
C GLN A 114 -1.58 9.53 -13.93
N MET A 115 -2.87 9.35 -14.14
CA MET A 115 -3.46 9.28 -15.48
C MET A 115 -3.21 10.56 -16.27
N ARG A 116 -3.29 11.72 -15.63
CA ARG A 116 -2.98 13.02 -16.27
C ARG A 116 -1.51 13.13 -16.66
N ARG A 117 -0.60 12.58 -15.86
CA ARG A 117 0.84 12.56 -16.16
C ARG A 117 1.18 11.60 -17.30
N ASP A 118 0.47 10.49 -17.39
CA ASP A 118 0.75 9.43 -18.35
C ASP A 118 0.13 9.69 -19.73
N CYS A 119 -0.87 10.51 -19.75
CA CYS A 119 -1.55 10.95 -20.97
C CYS A 119 -1.36 12.46 -21.19
#